data_4af35003b76c0e694252586ec5d504f8
#
_entry.id   4af35003b76c0e694252586ec5d504f8
#
_cell.length_a   1.000
_cell.length_b   1.000
_cell.length_c   1.000
_cell.angle_alpha   90.00
_cell.angle_beta   90.00
_cell.angle_gamma   90.00
#
_symmetry.space_group_name_H-M   'P 1'
#
loop_
_entity.id
_entity.type
_entity.pdbx_description
1 polymer ?
#
loop_
_entity_poly.entity_id
_entity_poly.type
_entity_poly.pdbx_seq_one_letter_code
_entity_poly.pdbx_strand_id
1 'polypeptide(L)'
;LVQGNKYKMILKVSPINGELLNSEALEQITQALQGALSSFGERKGIYILSERVDISDNIKNIDAKLETLNDSFKIGKLKMQKQHLFELSEKIKNVLNFYFVIEHYNKNTDSALAVLNDRLSIVRNQLEGVGMAVDQLNTIEIKQLLYAKMNPEGSIINPFRRSFELENIYPDSATILKDGRHLQIENTLYRHFAITKYPLKVDKYR
;
A
#
# COMPACT_ATOMS: atom_id res chain seq x y z
N LEU A 1 -4.41 9.02 -10.97
CA LEU A 1 -5.29 8.27 -11.90
C LEU A 1 -6.43 9.17 -12.36
N VAL A 2 -6.71 9.16 -13.64
CA VAL A 2 -7.79 9.96 -14.26
C VAL A 2 -8.70 9.02 -15.04
N GLN A 3 -10.01 9.17 -14.83
CA GLN A 3 -11.03 8.45 -15.58
C GLN A 3 -12.15 9.43 -15.93
N GLY A 4 -12.14 9.97 -17.16
CA GLY A 4 -12.99 11.09 -17.55
C GLY A 4 -12.68 12.32 -16.68
N ASN A 5 -13.71 12.86 -16.01
CA ASN A 5 -13.59 14.01 -15.09
C ASN A 5 -13.29 13.57 -13.63
N LYS A 6 -12.92 12.33 -13.40
CA LYS A 6 -12.68 11.74 -12.08
C LYS A 6 -11.19 11.58 -11.84
N TYR A 7 -10.70 12.24 -10.83
CA TYR A 7 -9.30 12.25 -10.43
C TYR A 7 -9.15 11.46 -9.12
N LYS A 8 -8.11 10.62 -9.05
CA LYS A 8 -7.82 9.81 -7.86
C LYS A 8 -6.36 9.99 -7.46
N MET A 9 -6.15 10.16 -6.18
CA MET A 9 -4.85 10.14 -5.54
C MET A 9 -4.79 8.94 -4.59
N ILE A 10 -3.69 8.21 -4.59
CA ILE A 10 -3.46 7.06 -3.72
C ILE A 10 -2.33 7.40 -2.77
N LEU A 11 -2.60 7.27 -1.49
CA LEU A 11 -1.66 7.50 -0.40
C LEU A 11 -1.36 6.17 0.28
N LYS A 12 -0.11 5.85 0.47
CA LYS A 12 0.34 4.75 1.35
C LYS A 12 0.52 5.32 2.75
N VAL A 13 -0.12 4.69 3.72
CA VAL A 13 -0.05 5.11 5.13
C VAL A 13 0.63 4.01 5.93
N SER A 14 1.70 4.36 6.62
CA SER A 14 2.40 3.44 7.51
C SER A 14 1.84 3.58 8.92
N PRO A 15 1.16 2.54 9.46
CA PRO A 15 0.56 2.60 10.78
C PRO A 15 1.63 2.58 11.88
N ILE A 16 1.26 3.04 13.05
CA ILE A 16 2.05 2.89 14.28
C ILE A 16 1.64 1.58 14.95
N ASN A 17 2.58 0.96 15.65
CA ASN A 17 2.26 -0.21 16.47
C ASN A 17 1.43 0.20 17.69
N GLY A 18 0.13 -0.07 17.64
CA GLY A 18 -0.85 0.29 18.68
C GLY A 18 -0.64 -0.44 20.01
N GLU A 19 0.04 -1.60 20.01
CA GLU A 19 0.30 -2.36 21.24
C GLU A 19 1.26 -1.65 22.21
N LEU A 20 2.06 -0.73 21.70
CA LEU A 20 3.03 0.04 22.48
C LEU A 20 2.49 1.39 22.97
N LEU A 21 1.23 1.69 22.69
CA LEU A 21 0.64 3.00 22.95
C LEU A 21 -0.24 2.97 24.20
N ASN A 22 -0.21 4.07 24.93
CA ASN A 22 -1.16 4.30 26.03
C ASN A 22 -2.52 4.77 25.49
N SER A 23 -3.54 4.82 26.36
CA SER A 23 -4.91 5.19 25.98
C SER A 23 -5.02 6.61 25.40
N GLU A 24 -4.22 7.54 25.88
CA GLU A 24 -4.21 8.94 25.41
C GLU A 24 -3.66 9.03 23.97
N ALA A 25 -2.55 8.35 23.69
CA ALA A 25 -1.98 8.28 22.35
C ALA A 25 -2.93 7.60 21.35
N LEU A 26 -3.64 6.53 21.77
CA LEU A 26 -4.66 5.89 20.94
C LEU A 26 -5.83 6.82 20.64
N GLU A 27 -6.24 7.65 21.60
CA GLU A 27 -7.29 8.64 21.37
C GLU A 27 -6.84 9.73 20.39
N GLN A 28 -5.61 10.24 20.52
CA GLN A 28 -5.03 11.21 19.57
C GLN A 28 -4.95 10.65 18.16
N ILE A 29 -4.51 9.40 17.98
CA ILE A 29 -4.48 8.72 16.67
C ILE A 29 -5.89 8.57 16.10
N THR A 30 -6.86 8.21 16.94
CA THR A 30 -8.26 8.06 16.51
C THR A 30 -8.83 9.39 16.02
N GLN A 31 -8.56 10.48 16.74
CA GLN A 31 -8.97 11.82 16.34
C GLN A 31 -8.28 12.27 15.04
N ALA A 32 -6.97 12.01 14.89
CA ALA A 32 -6.22 12.30 13.68
C ALA A 32 -6.75 11.54 12.47
N LEU A 33 -7.04 10.25 12.61
CA LEU A 33 -7.66 9.44 11.57
C LEU A 33 -9.05 9.96 11.19
N GLN A 34 -9.86 10.30 12.17
CA GLN A 34 -11.19 10.88 11.93
C GLN A 34 -11.10 12.20 11.18
N GLY A 35 -10.16 13.09 11.56
CA GLY A 35 -9.90 14.34 10.88
C GLY A 35 -9.44 14.13 9.43
N ALA A 36 -8.46 13.25 9.22
CA ALA A 36 -7.97 12.89 7.90
C ALA A 36 -9.08 12.33 7.00
N LEU A 37 -9.87 11.37 7.50
CA LEU A 37 -10.97 10.77 6.74
C LEU A 37 -12.10 11.77 6.43
N SER A 38 -12.33 12.74 7.31
CA SER A 38 -13.33 13.80 7.07
C SER A 38 -12.93 14.71 5.92
N SER A 39 -11.63 14.90 5.67
CA SER A 39 -11.10 15.73 4.60
C SER A 39 -11.23 15.11 3.20
N PHE A 40 -11.49 13.80 3.08
CA PHE A 40 -11.54 13.10 1.77
C PHE A 40 -12.74 13.50 0.90
N GLY A 41 -13.73 14.19 1.45
CA GLY A 41 -14.96 14.54 0.77
C GLY A 41 -15.96 13.36 0.72
N GLU A 42 -16.87 13.37 -0.27
CA GLU A 42 -17.99 12.43 -0.33
C GLU A 42 -17.56 11.00 -0.65
N ARG A 43 -16.52 10.83 -1.50
CA ARG A 43 -16.04 9.51 -1.94
C ARG A 43 -14.63 9.27 -1.44
N LYS A 44 -14.49 8.22 -0.66
CA LYS A 44 -13.24 7.79 -0.05
C LYS A 44 -13.12 6.27 -0.10
N GLY A 45 -11.91 5.79 -0.28
CA GLY A 45 -11.59 4.37 -0.19
C GLY A 45 -10.45 4.15 0.78
N ILE A 46 -10.59 3.15 1.64
CA ILE A 46 -9.52 2.63 2.48
C ILE A 46 -9.30 1.19 2.04
N TYR A 47 -8.08 0.89 1.63
CA TYR A 47 -7.70 -0.46 1.24
C TYR A 47 -6.63 -0.96 2.19
N ILE A 48 -6.86 -2.15 2.73
CA ILE A 48 -5.89 -2.87 3.55
C ILE A 48 -5.46 -4.05 2.71
N LEU A 49 -4.22 -4.03 2.25
CA LEU A 49 -3.69 -5.03 1.35
C LEU A 49 -2.62 -5.85 2.06
N SER A 50 -2.77 -7.17 2.01
CA SER A 50 -1.71 -8.09 2.41
C SER A 50 -0.75 -8.22 1.23
N GLU A 51 0.49 -7.82 1.42
CA GLU A 51 1.54 -7.85 0.40
C GLU A 51 2.72 -8.66 0.90
N ARG A 52 3.36 -9.39 -0.01
CA ARG A 52 4.60 -10.11 0.32
C ARG A 52 5.70 -9.10 0.62
N VAL A 53 6.54 -9.47 1.59
CA VAL A 53 7.74 -8.68 1.89
C VAL A 53 8.68 -8.79 0.70
N ASP A 54 8.93 -7.66 0.04
CA ASP A 54 9.94 -7.58 -1.02
C ASP A 54 11.27 -7.14 -0.42
N ILE A 55 12.24 -8.06 -0.42
CA ILE A 55 13.61 -7.81 0.04
C ILE A 55 14.60 -7.61 -1.10
N SER A 56 14.12 -7.59 -2.35
CA SER A 56 14.96 -7.60 -3.55
C SER A 56 15.93 -6.44 -3.61
N ASP A 57 15.48 -5.23 -3.27
CA ASP A 57 16.35 -4.05 -3.29
C ASP A 57 17.37 -4.06 -2.15
N ASN A 58 17.00 -4.59 -0.99
CA ASN A 58 17.95 -4.79 0.11
C ASN A 58 19.04 -5.79 -0.28
N ILE A 59 18.67 -6.89 -0.93
CA ILE A 59 19.63 -7.89 -1.43
C ILE A 59 20.55 -7.31 -2.49
N LYS A 60 20.01 -6.59 -3.49
CA LYS A 60 20.82 -5.90 -4.52
C LYS A 60 21.82 -4.92 -3.90
N ASN A 61 21.40 -4.14 -2.91
CA ASN A 61 22.29 -3.20 -2.21
C ASN A 61 23.40 -3.91 -1.44
N ILE A 62 23.10 -5.07 -0.83
CA ILE A 62 24.13 -5.89 -0.17
C ILE A 62 25.08 -6.48 -1.19
N ASP A 63 24.59 -7.02 -2.30
CA ASP A 63 25.41 -7.64 -3.35
C ASP A 63 26.33 -6.59 -3.99
N ALA A 64 25.84 -5.40 -4.31
CA ALA A 64 26.67 -4.31 -4.83
C ALA A 64 27.78 -3.90 -3.84
N LYS A 65 27.51 -3.91 -2.53
CA LYS A 65 28.54 -3.65 -1.49
C LYS A 65 29.54 -4.80 -1.40
N LEU A 66 29.11 -6.05 -1.54
CA LEU A 66 29.99 -7.21 -1.50
C LEU A 66 30.99 -7.21 -2.66
N GLU A 67 30.59 -6.72 -3.86
CA GLU A 67 31.48 -6.60 -5.03
C GLU A 67 32.60 -5.59 -4.84
N THR A 68 32.40 -4.57 -4.02
CA THR A 68 33.36 -3.46 -3.83
C THR A 68 34.24 -3.58 -2.59
N LEU A 69 33.94 -4.53 -1.69
CA LEU A 69 34.62 -4.67 -0.40
C LEU A 69 35.74 -5.72 -0.45
N ASN A 70 36.93 -5.34 0.05
CA ASN A 70 38.09 -6.23 0.18
C ASN A 70 38.36 -6.68 1.63
N ASP A 71 37.55 -6.22 2.59
CA ASP A 71 37.69 -6.53 4.01
C ASP A 71 36.91 -7.81 4.37
N SER A 72 37.60 -8.86 4.73
CA SER A 72 37.01 -10.18 5.03
C SER A 72 36.00 -10.13 6.18
N PHE A 73 36.23 -9.31 7.23
CA PHE A 73 35.29 -9.17 8.35
C PHE A 73 33.99 -8.50 7.92
N LYS A 74 34.09 -7.41 7.14
CA LYS A 74 32.92 -6.70 6.61
C LYS A 74 32.11 -7.58 5.63
N ILE A 75 32.81 -8.34 4.79
CA ILE A 75 32.20 -9.33 3.87
C ILE A 75 31.42 -10.37 4.68
N GLY A 76 32.01 -10.93 5.74
CA GLY A 76 31.35 -11.89 6.62
C GLY A 76 30.08 -11.33 7.24
N LYS A 77 30.12 -10.09 7.74
CA LYS A 77 28.98 -9.40 8.34
C LYS A 77 27.84 -9.15 7.34
N LEU A 78 28.17 -8.73 6.12
CA LEU A 78 27.17 -8.52 5.04
C LEU A 78 26.52 -9.84 4.58
N LYS A 79 27.29 -10.94 4.50
CA LYS A 79 26.74 -12.27 4.19
C LYS A 79 25.77 -12.74 5.26
N MET A 80 26.11 -12.57 6.55
CA MET A 80 25.17 -12.86 7.65
C MET A 80 23.92 -12.01 7.59
N GLN A 81 24.04 -10.72 7.30
CA GLN A 81 22.90 -9.83 7.13
C GLN A 81 22.00 -10.27 5.97
N LYS A 82 22.58 -10.66 4.83
CA LYS A 82 21.83 -11.20 3.68
C LYS A 82 21.06 -12.46 4.05
N GLN A 83 21.71 -13.40 4.73
CA GLN A 83 21.06 -14.63 5.18
C GLN A 83 19.92 -14.34 6.16
N HIS A 84 20.13 -13.44 7.13
CA HIS A 84 19.11 -13.05 8.08
C HIS A 84 17.88 -12.40 7.39
N LEU A 85 18.08 -11.60 6.36
CA LEU A 85 16.98 -11.04 5.54
C LEU A 85 16.17 -12.16 4.85
N PHE A 86 16.83 -13.18 4.30
CA PHE A 86 16.11 -14.33 3.73
C PHE A 86 15.29 -15.07 4.78
N GLU A 87 15.86 -15.37 5.93
CA GLU A 87 15.17 -16.05 7.03
C GLU A 87 13.97 -15.23 7.54
N LEU A 88 14.11 -13.90 7.64
CA LEU A 88 13.01 -13.01 7.98
C LEU A 88 11.90 -13.01 6.91
N SER A 89 12.26 -12.97 5.64
CA SER A 89 11.28 -12.98 4.55
C SER A 89 10.50 -14.29 4.45
N GLU A 90 11.10 -15.41 4.86
CA GLU A 90 10.40 -16.70 4.95
C GLU A 90 9.44 -16.74 6.15
N LYS A 91 9.80 -16.10 7.25
CA LYS A 91 8.96 -16.02 8.47
C LYS A 91 7.82 -15.01 8.31
N ILE A 92 8.13 -13.83 7.78
CA ILE A 92 7.16 -12.75 7.56
C ILE A 92 6.71 -12.81 6.11
N LYS A 93 5.78 -13.71 5.81
CA LYS A 93 5.30 -13.92 4.43
C LYS A 93 4.56 -12.71 3.87
N ASN A 94 3.81 -12.00 4.71
CA ASN A 94 2.97 -10.87 4.28
C ASN A 94 3.01 -9.73 5.28
N VAL A 95 2.97 -8.51 4.76
CA VAL A 95 2.82 -7.27 5.53
C VAL A 95 1.51 -6.62 5.12
N LEU A 96 0.78 -6.08 6.08
CA LEU A 96 -0.40 -5.29 5.82
C LEU A 96 0.01 -3.86 5.46
N ASN A 97 -0.32 -3.45 4.25
CA ASN A 97 -0.16 -2.09 3.79
C ASN A 97 -1.53 -1.39 3.75
N PHE A 98 -1.56 -0.14 4.15
CA PHE A 98 -2.77 0.67 4.20
C PHE A 98 -2.70 1.73 3.10
N TYR A 99 -3.75 1.78 2.28
CA TYR A 99 -3.86 2.73 1.18
C TYR A 99 -5.13 3.54 1.33
N PHE A 100 -4.99 4.86 1.30
CA PHE A 100 -6.10 5.79 1.25
C PHE A 100 -6.26 6.29 -0.18
N VAL A 101 -7.48 6.21 -0.71
CA VAL A 101 -7.80 6.70 -2.04
C VAL A 101 -8.72 7.89 -1.90
N ILE A 102 -8.24 9.05 -2.32
CA ILE A 102 -9.00 10.30 -2.35
C ILE A 102 -9.50 10.49 -3.77
N GLU A 103 -10.79 10.73 -3.92
CA GLU A 103 -11.40 11.04 -5.22
C GLU A 103 -11.90 12.47 -5.27
N HIS A 104 -11.76 13.09 -6.45
CA HIS A 104 -12.38 14.37 -6.75
C HIS A 104 -12.92 14.40 -8.16
N TYR A 105 -14.09 15.03 -8.33
CA TYR A 105 -14.76 15.16 -9.61
C TYR A 105 -14.66 16.61 -10.07
N ASN A 106 -14.01 16.87 -11.20
CA ASN A 106 -13.92 18.21 -11.77
C ASN A 106 -13.69 18.11 -13.28
N LYS A 107 -14.28 19.06 -14.05
CA LYS A 107 -14.02 19.16 -15.49
C LYS A 107 -12.66 19.79 -15.78
N ASN A 108 -12.16 20.61 -14.88
CA ASN A 108 -10.86 21.28 -15.01
C ASN A 108 -9.80 20.49 -14.23
N THR A 109 -8.74 20.08 -14.91
CA THR A 109 -7.63 19.29 -14.36
C THR A 109 -6.86 20.04 -13.27
N ASP A 110 -6.54 21.30 -13.51
CA ASP A 110 -5.72 22.10 -12.58
C ASP A 110 -6.48 22.34 -11.28
N SER A 111 -7.78 22.66 -11.39
CA SER A 111 -8.64 22.78 -10.21
C SER A 111 -8.78 21.46 -9.45
N ALA A 112 -8.85 20.32 -10.15
CA ALA A 112 -8.91 19.01 -9.52
C ALA A 112 -7.63 18.69 -8.75
N LEU A 113 -6.48 18.96 -9.36
CA LEU A 113 -5.18 18.74 -8.74
C LEU A 113 -4.97 19.65 -7.52
N ALA A 114 -5.37 20.92 -7.60
CA ALA A 114 -5.30 21.84 -6.47
C ALA A 114 -6.08 21.28 -5.25
N VAL A 115 -7.34 20.88 -5.47
CA VAL A 115 -8.18 20.31 -4.40
C VAL A 115 -7.58 19.02 -3.83
N LEU A 116 -7.03 18.15 -4.68
CA LEU A 116 -6.39 16.91 -4.20
C LEU A 116 -5.12 17.17 -3.39
N ASN A 117 -4.32 18.16 -3.79
CA ASN A 117 -3.11 18.56 -3.06
C ASN A 117 -3.45 19.21 -1.71
N ASP A 118 -4.50 20.02 -1.64
CA ASP A 118 -4.97 20.58 -0.37
C ASP A 118 -5.41 19.47 0.58
N ARG A 119 -6.17 18.48 0.09
CA ARG A 119 -6.57 17.32 0.87
C ARG A 119 -5.38 16.48 1.32
N LEU A 120 -4.40 16.26 0.44
CA LEU A 120 -3.15 15.58 0.80
C LEU A 120 -2.44 16.30 1.95
N SER A 121 -2.34 17.62 1.89
CA SER A 121 -1.71 18.43 2.95
C SER A 121 -2.44 18.29 4.29
N ILE A 122 -3.77 18.28 4.27
CA ILE A 122 -4.58 18.07 5.48
C ILE A 122 -4.33 16.66 6.05
N VAL A 123 -4.37 15.63 5.19
CA VAL A 123 -4.14 14.23 5.61
C VAL A 123 -2.75 14.06 6.20
N ARG A 124 -1.72 14.60 5.55
CA ARG A 124 -0.35 14.58 6.07
C ARG A 124 -0.26 15.24 7.43
N ASN A 125 -0.72 16.47 7.56
CA ASN A 125 -0.65 17.21 8.81
C ASN A 125 -1.34 16.47 9.96
N GLN A 126 -2.48 15.81 9.70
CA GLN A 126 -3.21 15.05 10.69
C GLN A 126 -2.48 13.77 11.11
N LEU A 127 -2.02 12.98 10.15
CA LEU A 127 -1.45 11.66 10.41
C LEU A 127 0.03 11.72 10.81
N GLU A 128 0.82 12.57 10.16
CA GLU A 128 2.24 12.75 10.52
C GLU A 128 2.38 13.41 11.90
N GLY A 129 1.42 14.26 12.29
CA GLY A 129 1.38 14.84 13.63
C GLY A 129 1.25 13.83 14.77
N VAL A 130 0.76 12.63 14.48
CA VAL A 130 0.68 11.51 15.43
C VAL A 130 1.70 10.40 15.12
N GLY A 131 2.68 10.66 14.26
CA GLY A 131 3.81 9.76 13.97
C GLY A 131 3.55 8.72 12.87
N MET A 132 2.44 8.80 12.11
CA MET A 132 2.21 7.97 10.93
C MET A 132 2.90 8.58 9.72
N ALA A 133 3.56 7.78 8.88
CA ALA A 133 4.08 8.27 7.61
C ALA A 133 3.01 8.21 6.51
N VAL A 134 2.98 9.24 5.65
CA VAL A 134 2.03 9.35 4.54
C VAL A 134 2.78 9.65 3.24
N ASP A 135 2.83 8.66 2.36
CA ASP A 135 3.49 8.74 1.06
C ASP A 135 2.46 8.75 -0.08
N GLN A 136 2.56 9.75 -0.95
CA GLN A 136 1.78 9.76 -2.18
C GLN A 136 2.43 8.85 -3.21
N LEU A 137 1.68 7.86 -3.72
CA LEU A 137 2.18 6.99 -4.77
C LEU A 137 2.32 7.75 -6.09
N ASN A 138 3.48 7.60 -6.72
CA ASN A 138 3.72 8.08 -8.07
C ASN A 138 3.17 7.08 -9.11
N THR A 139 3.22 7.45 -10.39
CA THR A 139 2.68 6.64 -11.49
C THR A 139 3.30 5.24 -11.57
N ILE A 140 4.61 5.12 -11.31
CA ILE A 140 5.32 3.85 -11.37
C ILE A 140 4.89 2.95 -10.21
N GLU A 141 4.81 3.50 -9.00
CA GLU A 141 4.37 2.77 -7.81
C GLU A 141 2.91 2.30 -7.93
N ILE A 142 2.03 3.13 -8.53
CA ILE A 142 0.66 2.74 -8.82
C ILE A 142 0.61 1.60 -9.84
N LYS A 143 1.39 1.67 -10.92
CA LYS A 143 1.50 0.60 -11.90
C LYS A 143 2.00 -0.70 -11.25
N GLN A 144 3.02 -0.61 -10.41
CA GLN A 144 3.59 -1.74 -9.68
C GLN A 144 2.56 -2.38 -8.73
N LEU A 145 1.82 -1.56 -7.97
CA LEU A 145 0.77 -2.02 -7.08
C LEU A 145 -0.34 -2.75 -7.85
N LEU A 146 -0.80 -2.17 -8.96
CA LEU A 146 -1.82 -2.77 -9.82
C LEU A 146 -1.32 -4.07 -10.45
N TYR A 147 -0.09 -4.10 -10.97
CA TYR A 147 0.52 -5.29 -11.53
C TYR A 147 0.58 -6.44 -10.52
N ALA A 148 1.07 -6.19 -9.31
CA ALA A 148 1.15 -7.20 -8.26
C ALA A 148 -0.22 -7.73 -7.85
N LYS A 149 -1.27 -6.89 -7.88
CA LYS A 149 -2.64 -7.31 -7.55
C LYS A 149 -3.36 -8.03 -8.68
N MET A 150 -3.05 -7.66 -9.91
CA MET A 150 -3.65 -8.27 -11.10
C MET A 150 -2.93 -9.55 -11.54
N ASN A 151 -1.67 -9.74 -11.12
CA ASN A 151 -0.83 -10.88 -11.48
C ASN A 151 -0.20 -11.49 -10.20
N PRO A 152 -1.00 -12.09 -9.31
CA PRO A 152 -0.52 -12.52 -7.98
C PRO A 152 0.59 -13.57 -8.04
N GLU A 153 0.57 -14.47 -9.02
CA GLU A 153 1.61 -15.48 -9.24
C GLU A 153 2.63 -15.00 -10.27
N GLY A 154 2.15 -14.42 -11.36
CA GLY A 154 2.99 -13.90 -12.44
C GLY A 154 3.97 -12.84 -11.96
N SER A 155 3.59 -11.99 -11.01
CA SER A 155 4.46 -10.95 -10.44
C SER A 155 5.66 -11.50 -9.65
N ILE A 156 5.61 -12.75 -9.20
CA ILE A 156 6.71 -13.43 -8.52
C ILE A 156 7.73 -13.93 -9.52
N ILE A 157 7.23 -14.52 -10.62
CA ILE A 157 8.05 -15.12 -11.69
C ILE A 157 8.64 -14.04 -12.59
N ASN A 158 7.83 -13.02 -12.91
CA ASN A 158 8.19 -11.90 -13.75
C ASN A 158 7.95 -10.57 -13.01
N PRO A 159 8.92 -10.07 -12.25
CA PRO A 159 8.77 -8.84 -11.49
C PRO A 159 8.44 -7.64 -12.37
N PHE A 160 7.70 -6.69 -11.80
CA PHE A 160 7.33 -5.45 -12.48
C PHE A 160 8.55 -4.72 -13.02
N ARG A 161 8.46 -4.26 -14.28
CA ARG A 161 9.48 -3.44 -14.92
C ARG A 161 8.93 -2.04 -15.20
N ARG A 162 9.75 -1.03 -15.03
CA ARG A 162 9.37 0.38 -15.29
C ARG A 162 8.88 0.63 -16.72
N SER A 163 9.32 -0.19 -17.68
CA SER A 163 8.90 -0.15 -19.09
C SER A 163 7.53 -0.77 -19.35
N PHE A 164 6.88 -1.38 -18.32
CA PHE A 164 5.57 -1.97 -18.54
C PHE A 164 4.53 -0.89 -18.84
N GLU A 165 3.83 -1.07 -19.95
CA GLU A 165 2.65 -0.30 -20.31
C GLU A 165 1.43 -0.82 -19.57
N LEU A 166 0.30 -0.10 -19.65
CA LEU A 166 -0.94 -0.51 -18.97
C LEU A 166 -1.43 -1.88 -19.41
N GLU A 167 -1.22 -2.23 -20.67
CA GLU A 167 -1.59 -3.53 -21.25
C GLU A 167 -0.86 -4.69 -20.57
N ASN A 168 0.39 -4.49 -20.16
CA ASN A 168 1.18 -5.49 -19.46
C ASN A 168 0.77 -5.69 -17.98
N ILE A 169 -0.12 -4.85 -17.48
CA ILE A 169 -0.61 -4.91 -16.08
C ILE A 169 -1.80 -5.87 -15.96
N TYR A 170 -2.58 -6.02 -17.04
CA TYR A 170 -3.73 -6.89 -17.02
C TYR A 170 -3.32 -8.37 -16.97
N PRO A 171 -4.05 -9.21 -16.21
CA PRO A 171 -3.78 -10.63 -16.16
C PRO A 171 -4.17 -11.30 -17.48
N ASP A 172 -3.47 -12.37 -17.82
CA ASP A 172 -3.80 -13.19 -19.01
C ASP A 172 -5.18 -13.86 -18.86
N SER A 173 -5.59 -14.15 -17.63
CA SER A 173 -6.89 -14.73 -17.34
C SER A 173 -7.53 -14.16 -16.08
N ALA A 174 -8.79 -13.79 -16.20
CA ALA A 174 -9.63 -13.42 -15.05
C ALA A 174 -11.04 -13.96 -15.29
N THR A 175 -11.58 -14.68 -14.31
CA THR A 175 -12.89 -15.30 -14.41
C THR A 175 -13.73 -15.01 -13.16
N ILE A 176 -14.94 -14.52 -13.35
CA ILE A 176 -15.94 -14.45 -12.26
C ILE A 176 -16.53 -15.85 -12.10
N LEU A 177 -16.40 -16.43 -10.91
CA LEU A 177 -16.94 -17.76 -10.65
C LEU A 177 -18.48 -17.76 -10.67
N LYS A 178 -19.08 -18.94 -10.88
CA LYS A 178 -20.53 -19.11 -11.03
C LYS A 178 -21.36 -18.63 -9.82
N ASP A 179 -20.72 -18.55 -8.63
CA ASP A 179 -21.37 -18.03 -7.43
C ASP A 179 -21.53 -16.49 -7.43
N GLY A 180 -20.91 -15.81 -8.42
CA GLY A 180 -20.93 -14.34 -8.55
C GLY A 180 -20.23 -13.57 -7.42
N ARG A 181 -19.60 -14.28 -6.48
CA ARG A 181 -18.98 -13.69 -5.28
C ARG A 181 -17.47 -13.74 -5.29
N HIS A 182 -16.89 -14.58 -6.12
CA HIS A 182 -15.46 -14.76 -6.22
C HIS A 182 -14.97 -14.38 -7.63
N LEU A 183 -13.85 -13.68 -7.67
CA LEU A 183 -13.06 -13.41 -8.87
C LEU A 183 -11.82 -14.30 -8.81
N GLN A 184 -11.60 -15.11 -9.81
CA GLN A 184 -10.37 -15.86 -9.99
C GLN A 184 -9.47 -15.08 -10.94
N ILE A 185 -8.26 -14.79 -10.51
CA ILE A 185 -7.18 -14.23 -11.33
C ILE A 185 -6.04 -15.23 -11.25
N GLU A 186 -5.65 -15.80 -12.39
CA GLU A 186 -4.72 -16.94 -12.43
C GLU A 186 -5.24 -18.08 -11.52
N ASN A 187 -4.45 -18.54 -10.54
CA ASN A 187 -4.85 -19.53 -9.54
C ASN A 187 -5.29 -18.91 -8.20
N THR A 188 -5.33 -17.57 -8.11
CA THR A 188 -5.69 -16.88 -6.88
C THR A 188 -7.16 -16.47 -6.86
N LEU A 189 -7.87 -16.83 -5.78
CA LEU A 189 -9.26 -16.46 -5.55
C LEU A 189 -9.37 -15.17 -4.75
N TYR A 190 -10.12 -14.20 -5.27
CA TYR A 190 -10.44 -12.95 -4.62
C TYR A 190 -11.91 -12.92 -4.21
N ARG A 191 -12.17 -12.48 -3.01
CA ARG A 191 -13.51 -12.20 -2.52
C ARG A 191 -13.57 -10.78 -1.97
N HIS A 192 -14.56 -10.03 -2.44
CA HIS A 192 -14.82 -8.68 -1.93
C HIS A 192 -15.84 -8.73 -0.80
N PHE A 193 -15.53 -8.01 0.26
CA PHE A 193 -16.45 -7.79 1.37
C PHE A 193 -16.75 -6.29 1.47
N ALA A 194 -18.01 -5.97 1.66
CA ALA A 194 -18.43 -4.59 1.92
C ALA A 194 -19.05 -4.50 3.31
N ILE A 195 -18.64 -3.53 4.09
CA ILE A 195 -19.31 -3.19 5.34
C ILE A 195 -20.50 -2.31 4.99
N THR A 196 -21.69 -2.87 5.06
CA THR A 196 -22.95 -2.17 4.70
C THR A 196 -23.59 -1.46 5.89
N LYS A 197 -23.22 -1.86 7.12
CA LYS A 197 -23.67 -1.21 8.35
C LYS A 197 -22.53 -1.11 9.33
N TYR A 198 -22.35 0.05 9.90
CA TYR A 198 -21.43 0.27 11.01
C TYR A 198 -22.22 0.16 12.33
N PRO A 199 -21.67 -0.43 13.39
CA PRO A 199 -22.27 -0.39 14.69
C PRO A 199 -22.43 1.07 15.17
N LEU A 200 -23.60 1.42 15.68
CA LEU A 200 -23.88 2.78 16.19
C LEU A 200 -23.04 3.11 17.43
N LYS A 201 -22.58 2.10 18.14
CA LYS A 201 -21.65 2.23 19.27
C LYS A 201 -20.56 1.17 19.11
N VAL A 202 -19.31 1.58 19.22
CA VAL A 202 -18.17 0.68 19.39
C VAL A 202 -17.80 0.75 20.86
N ASP A 203 -18.07 -0.31 21.61
CA ASP A 203 -17.59 -0.41 22.98
C ASP A 203 -16.06 -0.43 22.98
N LYS A 204 -15.46 0.49 23.70
CA LYS A 204 -13.99 0.67 23.79
C LYS A 204 -13.27 -0.56 24.37
N TYR A 205 -14.00 -1.58 24.84
CA TYR A 205 -13.43 -2.72 25.58
C TYR A 205 -14.12 -4.03 25.17
N ARG A 206 -13.75 -4.52 23.99
CA ARG A 206 -13.82 -5.95 23.67
C ARG A 206 -12.64 -6.38 22.84
#